data_78da3ba902e7f159468af705ba8d8cfd
#
_entry.id   78da3ba902e7f159468af705ba8d8cfd
#
_cell.length_a   1.000
_cell.length_b   1.000
_cell.length_c   1.000
_cell.angle_alpha   90.00
_cell.angle_beta   90.00
_cell.angle_gamma   90.00
#
_symmetry.space_group_name_H-M   'P 1'
#
loop_
_entity.id
_entity.type
_entity.pdbx_description
1 polymer ?
#
loop_
_entity_poly.entity_id
_entity_poly.type
_entity_poly.pdbx_seq_one_letter_code
_entity_poly.pdbx_strand_id
1 'polypeptide(L)' 'MSTVVWSKDKCFYCQMAKNLLELKGIEFEERNTSLNKWSREDMLAAVPEAKTFPQIFIDDEYIGGFTELQQYLKES' A
#
# COMPACT_ATOMS: atom_id res chain seq x y z
N MET A 1 9.75 11.17 6.21
CA MET A 1 9.10 9.85 6.25
C MET A 1 8.19 9.71 5.06
N SER A 2 8.26 8.62 4.35
CA SER A 2 7.40 8.42 3.19
C SER A 2 6.72 7.04 3.27
N THR A 3 5.42 7.04 3.07
CA THR A 3 4.61 5.84 3.06
C THR A 3 3.91 5.79 1.70
N VAL A 4 3.97 4.65 1.04
CA VAL A 4 3.37 4.47 -0.28
C VAL A 4 2.42 3.28 -0.23
N VAL A 5 1.22 3.46 -0.76
CA VAL A 5 0.23 2.39 -0.87
C VAL A 5 -0.10 2.18 -2.34
N TRP A 6 0.33 1.04 -2.89
CA TRP A 6 -0.07 0.64 -4.24
C TRP A 6 -1.45 0.01 -4.15
N SER A 7 -2.41 0.57 -4.84
CA SER A 7 -3.81 0.17 -4.74
C SER A 7 -4.45 0.01 -6.12
N LYS A 8 -5.71 -0.38 -6.12
CA LYS A 8 -6.53 -0.43 -7.33
C LYS A 8 -7.97 -0.14 -6.96
N ASP A 9 -8.82 0.14 -7.95
CA ASP A 9 -10.24 0.35 -7.72
C ASP A 9 -10.90 -0.96 -7.27
N LYS A 10 -12.00 -0.82 -6.52
CA LYS A 10 -12.80 -1.95 -6.06
C LYS A 10 -11.97 -2.96 -5.25
N CYS A 11 -11.08 -2.45 -4.43
CA CYS A 11 -10.21 -3.28 -3.61
C CYS A 11 -10.55 -3.02 -2.13
N PHE A 12 -11.21 -3.97 -1.51
CA PHE A 12 -11.64 -3.84 -0.11
C PHE A 12 -10.44 -3.64 0.83
N TYR A 13 -9.42 -4.50 0.68
CA TYR A 13 -8.26 -4.42 1.58
C TYR A 13 -7.41 -3.18 1.32
N CYS A 14 -7.42 -2.65 0.11
CA CYS A 14 -6.77 -1.37 -0.17
C CYS A 14 -7.43 -0.25 0.63
N GLN A 15 -8.75 -0.24 0.65
CA GLN A 15 -9.49 0.75 1.40
C GLN A 15 -9.24 0.60 2.90
N MET A 16 -9.20 -0.63 3.39
CA MET A 16 -8.91 -0.88 4.80
C MET A 16 -7.52 -0.42 5.18
N ALA A 17 -6.53 -0.65 4.31
CA ALA A 17 -5.17 -0.21 4.57
C ALA A 17 -5.08 1.30 4.66
N LYS A 18 -5.73 2.00 3.73
CA LYS A 18 -5.75 3.46 3.74
C LYS A 18 -6.44 3.99 5.00
N ASN A 19 -7.57 3.38 5.37
CA ASN A 19 -8.29 3.79 6.57
C ASN A 19 -7.44 3.59 7.83
N LEU A 20 -6.72 2.49 7.90
CA LEU A 20 -5.86 2.21 9.04
C LEU A 20 -4.73 3.25 9.16
N LEU A 21 -4.11 3.59 8.04
CA LEU A 21 -3.05 4.61 8.04
C LEU A 21 -3.60 5.97 8.48
N GLU A 22 -4.79 6.33 7.99
CA GLU A 22 -5.42 7.58 8.39
C GLU A 22 -5.77 7.59 9.87
N LEU A 23 -6.26 6.47 10.39
CA LEU A 23 -6.59 6.34 11.80
C LEU A 23 -5.35 6.52 12.68
N LYS A 24 -4.21 6.07 12.21
CA LYS A 24 -2.95 6.19 12.94
C LYS A 24 -2.25 7.53 12.70
N GLY A 25 -2.85 8.42 11.90
CA GLY A 25 -2.27 9.71 11.61
C GLY A 25 -1.05 9.66 10.72
N ILE A 26 -0.93 8.62 9.90
CA ILE A 26 0.19 8.44 8.99
C ILE A 26 -0.20 8.92 7.60
N GLU A 27 0.51 9.92 7.09
CA GLU A 27 0.29 10.40 5.73
C GLU A 27 0.91 9.41 4.75
N PHE A 28 0.26 9.25 3.60
CA PHE A 28 0.74 8.30 2.58
C PHE A 28 0.42 8.82 1.18
N GLU A 29 1.20 8.34 0.23
CA GLU A 29 0.94 8.55 -1.19
C GLU A 29 0.22 7.31 -1.72
N GLU A 30 -0.96 7.52 -2.31
CA GLU A 30 -1.66 6.42 -2.94
C GLU A 30 -1.27 6.34 -4.41
N ARG A 31 -0.83 5.16 -4.83
CA ARG A 31 -0.50 4.89 -6.24
C ARG A 31 -1.52 3.89 -6.76
N ASN A 32 -2.63 4.43 -7.28
CA ASN A 32 -3.75 3.62 -7.75
C ASN A 32 -3.50 3.18 -9.19
N THR A 33 -3.36 1.87 -9.40
CA THR A 33 -3.01 1.31 -10.70
C THR A 33 -4.20 1.25 -11.66
N SER A 34 -5.40 1.59 -11.19
CA SER A 34 -6.58 1.72 -12.05
C SER A 34 -6.69 3.09 -12.70
N LEU A 35 -5.87 4.04 -12.26
CA LEU A 35 -5.83 5.40 -12.80
C LEU A 35 -4.70 5.52 -13.80
N ASN A 36 -4.74 6.57 -14.64
CA ASN A 36 -3.80 6.72 -15.75
C ASN A 36 -2.36 6.98 -15.35
N LYS A 37 -2.12 7.49 -14.14
CA LYS A 37 -0.78 7.90 -13.72
C LYS A 37 0.12 6.71 -13.38
N TRP A 38 -0.44 5.66 -12.80
CA TRP A 38 0.31 4.48 -12.37
C TRP A 38 -0.28 3.25 -13.02
N SER A 39 0.57 2.28 -13.34
CA SER A 39 0.12 1.02 -13.92
C SER A 39 0.47 -0.15 -13.00
N ARG A 40 -0.14 -1.29 -13.27
CA ARG A 40 0.21 -2.52 -12.57
C ARG A 40 1.68 -2.86 -12.80
N GLU A 41 2.20 -2.55 -13.98
CA GLU A 41 3.60 -2.79 -14.30
C GLU A 41 4.53 -1.97 -13.45
N ASP A 42 4.13 -0.72 -13.13
CA ASP A 42 4.90 0.12 -12.21
C ASP A 42 4.98 -0.52 -10.83
N MET A 43 3.87 -1.09 -10.35
CA MET A 43 3.87 -1.79 -9.07
C MET A 43 4.76 -3.03 -9.12
N LEU A 44 4.71 -3.78 -10.22
CA LEU A 44 5.53 -4.98 -10.34
C LEU A 44 7.02 -4.65 -10.44
N ALA A 45 7.35 -3.46 -10.95
CA ALA A 45 8.74 -3.02 -10.94
C ALA A 45 9.22 -2.80 -9.50
N ALA A 46 8.34 -2.31 -8.63
CA ALA A 46 8.66 -2.09 -7.22
C ALA A 46 8.60 -3.39 -6.41
N VAL A 47 7.63 -4.26 -6.72
CA VAL A 47 7.41 -5.53 -6.02
C VAL A 47 7.21 -6.62 -7.07
N PRO A 48 8.31 -7.20 -7.59
CA PRO A 48 8.21 -8.16 -8.71
C PRO A 48 7.35 -9.39 -8.43
N GLU A 49 7.23 -9.78 -7.18
CA GLU A 49 6.47 -10.98 -6.81
C GLU A 49 5.04 -10.68 -6.38
N ALA A 50 4.60 -9.43 -6.52
CA ALA A 50 3.27 -9.04 -6.07
C ALA A 50 2.20 -9.75 -6.90
N LYS A 51 1.21 -10.31 -6.20
CA LYS A 51 0.06 -10.97 -6.82
C LYS A 51 -1.25 -10.37 -6.33
N THR A 52 -1.18 -9.50 -5.32
CA THR A 52 -2.36 -8.95 -4.67
C THR A 52 -2.18 -7.46 -4.43
N PHE A 53 -3.26 -6.83 -3.99
CA PHE A 53 -3.28 -5.45 -3.52
C PHE A 53 -3.88 -5.43 -2.11
N PRO A 54 -3.50 -4.48 -1.28
CA PRO A 54 -2.52 -3.42 -1.53
C PRO A 54 -1.08 -3.92 -1.36
N GLN A 55 -0.11 -3.13 -1.85
CA GLN A 55 1.30 -3.34 -1.57
C GLN A 55 1.82 -2.06 -0.93
N ILE A 56 2.43 -2.16 0.23
CA ILE A 56 2.70 -1.01 1.09
C ILE A 56 4.19 -0.91 1.42
N PHE A 57 4.71 0.34 1.33
CA PHE A 57 6.07 0.66 1.72
C PHE A 57 6.02 1.73 2.81
N ILE A 58 6.87 1.61 3.82
CA ILE A 58 7.04 2.65 4.83
C ILE A 58 8.54 2.96 4.91
N ASP A 59 8.89 4.23 4.65
CA ASP A 59 10.29 4.70 4.63
C ASP A 59 11.15 3.84 3.72
N ASP A 60 10.64 3.55 2.53
CA ASP A 60 11.29 2.73 1.50
C ASP A 60 11.46 1.26 1.87
N GLU A 61 10.89 0.85 2.99
CA GLU A 61 10.91 -0.55 3.39
C GLU A 61 9.60 -1.23 2.95
N TYR A 62 9.71 -2.34 2.24
CA TYR A 62 8.54 -3.09 1.82
C TYR A 62 7.89 -3.77 3.02
N ILE A 63 6.63 -3.46 3.26
CA ILE A 63 5.88 -4.01 4.39
C ILE A 63 5.05 -5.23 3.96
N GLY A 64 4.39 -5.13 2.82
CA GLY A 64 3.49 -6.17 2.33
C GLY A 64 2.10 -5.65 2.11
N GLY A 65 1.09 -6.49 2.41
CA GLY A 65 -0.31 -6.13 2.25
C GLY A 65 -0.92 -5.61 3.54
N PHE A 66 -2.25 -5.67 3.59
CA PHE A 66 -2.98 -5.15 4.73
C PHE A 66 -2.65 -5.89 6.04
N THR A 67 -2.57 -7.21 5.98
CA THR A 67 -2.28 -8.02 7.17
C THR A 67 -0.91 -7.67 7.75
N GLU A 68 0.08 -7.56 6.87
CA GLU A 68 1.43 -7.18 7.27
C GLU A 68 1.48 -5.77 7.83
N LEU A 69 0.67 -4.87 7.26
CA LEU A 69 0.58 -3.50 7.78
C LEU A 69 0.01 -3.47 9.19
N GLN A 70 -1.05 -4.25 9.45
CA GLN A 70 -1.61 -4.35 10.78
C GLN A 70 -0.57 -4.81 11.78
N GLN A 71 0.19 -5.84 11.42
CA GLN A 71 1.21 -6.40 12.29
C GLN A 71 2.32 -5.38 12.56
N TYR A 72 2.75 -4.70 11.51
CA TYR A 72 3.80 -3.68 11.62
C TYR A 72 3.39 -2.55 12.57
N LEU A 73 2.16 -2.04 12.42
CA LEU A 73 1.69 -0.94 13.25
C LEU A 73 1.40 -1.38 14.69
N LYS A 74 1.05 -2.64 14.87
CA LYS A 74 0.79 -3.18 16.20
C LYS A 74 2.07 -3.31 17.02
N GLU A 75 3.18 -3.59 16.36
CA GLU A 75 4.46 -3.81 17.00
C GLU A 75 5.28 -2.54 17.18
N SER A 76 4.87 -1.46 16.56
CA SER A 76 5.64 -0.21 16.59
C SER A 76 5.24 0.72 17.73
#